data_cbe637b5c4d6683f9cf8fae8f85a2858
#
_entry.id   cbe637b5c4d6683f9cf8fae8f85a2858
#
_cell.length_a   1.000
_cell.length_b   1.000
_cell.length_c   1.000
_cell.angle_alpha   90.00
_cell.angle_beta   90.00
_cell.angle_gamma   90.00
#
_symmetry.space_group_name_H-M   'P 1'
#
loop_
_entity.id
_entity.type
_entity.pdbx_description
1 polymer ?
#
loop_
_entity_poly.entity_id
_entity_poly.type
_entity_poly.pdbx_seq_one_letter_code
_entity_poly.pdbx_strand_id
1 'polypeptide(L)'
;SGESSEFYNVALDNVTIIPELNFNGILIIPIFVNDGEEDNSNSNILSLELNVTNLNDSPILGFINNQATNEDTLLIITLSATDVDNDSTELTFSGLSDNINIIVSVDGNQLIMSPALNFFGSVNITAEVTDGEFNDSQDFVLTVHPINDPPVLTFIGSQETEEDTDMIIILSATDVDNVELYFDAQSDTSGVNVSIEDNQLTISPNLN
;
A
#
# COMPACT_ATOMS: atom_id res chain seq x y z
N SER A 1 -39.19 -25.76 -5.73
CA SER A 1 -40.57 -25.59 -6.04
C SER A 1 -40.98 -24.15 -5.93
N GLY A 2 -41.13 -23.42 -7.05
CA GLY A 2 -41.96 -22.24 -7.14
C GLY A 2 -41.31 -20.91 -7.02
N GLU A 3 -40.09 -20.66 -7.53
CA GLU A 3 -39.49 -19.34 -7.45
C GLU A 3 -38.69 -18.93 -8.70
N SER A 4 -39.12 -19.38 -9.87
CA SER A 4 -38.52 -18.95 -11.13
C SER A 4 -39.01 -17.57 -11.61
N SER A 5 -40.02 -16.97 -10.95
CA SER A 5 -40.59 -15.67 -11.36
C SER A 5 -39.81 -14.45 -10.85
N GLU A 6 -38.88 -14.63 -9.94
CA GLU A 6 -38.09 -13.53 -9.37
C GLU A 6 -36.85 -13.18 -10.20
N PHE A 7 -36.45 -14.04 -11.15
CA PHE A 7 -35.19 -13.91 -11.90
C PHE A 7 -35.36 -13.50 -13.36
N TYR A 8 -36.57 -13.14 -13.81
CA TYR A 8 -36.79 -12.68 -15.19
C TYR A 8 -38.01 -11.76 -15.30
N ASN A 9 -37.97 -10.86 -16.30
CA ASN A 9 -39.08 -10.03 -16.70
C ASN A 9 -39.66 -10.50 -18.05
N VAL A 10 -41.00 -10.56 -18.13
CA VAL A 10 -41.72 -10.91 -19.36
C VAL A 10 -42.35 -9.65 -19.92
N ALA A 11 -41.97 -9.25 -21.16
CA ALA A 11 -42.62 -8.17 -21.90
C ALA A 11 -43.85 -8.70 -22.62
N LEU A 12 -44.96 -7.95 -22.59
CA LEU A 12 -46.30 -8.41 -23.04
C LEU A 12 -46.47 -8.66 -24.56
N ASP A 13 -45.57 -8.17 -25.43
CA ASP A 13 -45.71 -8.25 -26.88
C ASP A 13 -44.77 -9.21 -27.59
N ASN A 14 -43.69 -9.60 -26.95
CA ASN A 14 -42.81 -10.70 -27.35
C ASN A 14 -42.28 -11.32 -26.08
N VAL A 15 -42.29 -12.65 -26.00
CA VAL A 15 -41.73 -13.35 -24.84
C VAL A 15 -40.22 -13.16 -24.85
N THR A 16 -39.77 -12.05 -24.26
CA THR A 16 -38.34 -11.78 -24.06
C THR A 16 -38.02 -12.12 -22.59
N ILE A 17 -37.12 -13.05 -22.41
CA ILE A 17 -36.61 -13.45 -21.09
C ILE A 17 -35.31 -12.67 -20.88
N ILE A 18 -35.29 -11.80 -19.87
CA ILE A 18 -34.11 -11.03 -19.49
C ILE A 18 -33.74 -11.48 -18.07
N PRO A 19 -32.66 -12.25 -17.92
CA PRO A 19 -32.17 -12.60 -16.58
C PRO A 19 -31.84 -11.32 -15.79
N GLU A 20 -31.97 -11.38 -14.48
CA GLU A 20 -31.47 -10.32 -13.62
C GLU A 20 -29.94 -10.20 -13.74
N LEU A 21 -29.44 -9.02 -13.35
CA LEU A 21 -28.00 -8.75 -13.36
C LEU A 21 -27.27 -9.84 -12.53
N ASN A 22 -26.22 -10.40 -13.11
CA ASN A 22 -25.35 -11.41 -12.48
C ASN A 22 -26.06 -12.76 -12.19
N PHE A 23 -27.28 -12.99 -12.72
CA PHE A 23 -27.91 -14.29 -12.61
C PHE A 23 -27.24 -15.29 -13.55
N ASN A 24 -26.80 -16.41 -13.00
CA ASN A 24 -26.37 -17.60 -13.76
C ASN A 24 -27.07 -18.86 -13.22
N GLY A 25 -27.25 -19.86 -14.06
CA GLY A 25 -27.90 -21.10 -13.67
C GLY A 25 -29.06 -21.50 -14.61
N ILE A 26 -29.86 -22.46 -14.16
CA ILE A 26 -30.97 -23.01 -14.95
C ILE A 26 -32.28 -22.35 -14.53
N LEU A 27 -32.95 -21.73 -15.49
CA LEU A 27 -34.33 -21.24 -15.39
C LEU A 27 -35.29 -22.27 -15.97
N ILE A 28 -36.33 -22.60 -15.22
CA ILE A 28 -37.45 -23.40 -15.69
C ILE A 28 -38.66 -22.49 -15.92
N ILE A 29 -39.04 -22.33 -17.17
CA ILE A 29 -40.09 -21.42 -17.60
C ILE A 29 -41.31 -22.21 -18.04
N PRO A 30 -42.40 -22.22 -17.24
CA PRO A 30 -43.62 -22.86 -17.65
C PRO A 30 -44.32 -22.04 -18.72
N ILE A 31 -44.64 -22.68 -19.88
CA ILE A 31 -45.33 -22.09 -21.02
C ILE A 31 -46.68 -22.77 -21.17
N PHE A 32 -47.74 -22.01 -21.26
CA PHE A 32 -49.07 -22.52 -21.58
C PHE A 32 -49.82 -21.49 -22.47
N VAL A 33 -50.86 -21.95 -23.13
CA VAL A 33 -51.75 -21.13 -23.96
C VAL A 33 -53.11 -21.07 -23.29
N ASN A 34 -53.74 -19.91 -23.29
CA ASN A 34 -55.07 -19.63 -22.80
C ASN A 34 -55.95 -19.22 -23.98
N ASP A 35 -57.18 -19.76 -24.13
CA ASP A 35 -58.13 -19.44 -25.20
C ASP A 35 -59.08 -18.28 -24.84
N GLY A 36 -58.96 -17.77 -23.59
CA GLY A 36 -59.76 -16.63 -23.12
C GLY A 36 -61.14 -16.99 -22.54
N GLU A 37 -61.49 -18.28 -22.47
CA GLU A 37 -62.74 -18.73 -21.87
C GLU A 37 -62.63 -18.92 -20.34
N GLU A 38 -63.78 -18.85 -19.63
CA GLU A 38 -63.77 -18.89 -18.16
C GLU A 38 -63.44 -20.26 -17.55
N ASP A 39 -63.73 -21.34 -18.26
CA ASP A 39 -63.57 -22.73 -17.75
C ASP A 39 -62.60 -23.55 -18.61
N ASN A 40 -61.56 -24.14 -17.96
CA ASN A 40 -60.57 -25.01 -18.62
C ASN A 40 -59.82 -24.36 -19.78
N SER A 41 -59.58 -23.06 -19.69
CA SER A 41 -59.01 -22.23 -20.73
C SER A 41 -57.50 -22.42 -20.99
N ASN A 42 -56.79 -23.10 -20.09
CA ASN A 42 -55.37 -23.30 -20.22
C ASN A 42 -55.00 -24.63 -20.89
N SER A 43 -54.04 -24.61 -21.76
CA SER A 43 -53.42 -25.81 -22.33
C SER A 43 -52.65 -26.61 -21.29
N ASN A 44 -52.09 -27.75 -21.71
CA ASN A 44 -51.01 -28.39 -20.94
C ASN A 44 -49.81 -27.43 -20.82
N ILE A 45 -49.05 -27.58 -19.75
CA ILE A 45 -47.85 -26.80 -19.47
C ILE A 45 -46.67 -27.48 -20.13
N LEU A 46 -45.91 -26.71 -20.92
CA LEU A 46 -44.58 -27.05 -21.39
C LEU A 46 -43.54 -26.32 -20.54
N SER A 47 -42.59 -27.06 -19.98
CA SER A 47 -41.46 -26.46 -19.24
C SER A 47 -40.30 -26.23 -20.20
N LEU A 48 -39.96 -24.96 -20.43
CA LEU A 48 -38.74 -24.57 -21.14
C LEU A 48 -37.60 -24.47 -20.13
N GLU A 49 -36.52 -25.18 -20.37
CA GLU A 49 -35.28 -25.06 -19.62
C GLU A 49 -34.35 -24.11 -20.37
N LEU A 50 -33.92 -23.04 -19.68
CA LEU A 50 -32.94 -22.06 -20.17
C LEU A 50 -31.73 -22.10 -19.26
N ASN A 51 -30.58 -22.48 -19.80
CA ASN A 51 -29.30 -22.38 -19.10
C ASN A 51 -28.67 -21.01 -19.36
N VAL A 52 -28.54 -20.20 -18.32
CA VAL A 52 -27.83 -18.92 -18.33
C VAL A 52 -26.42 -19.19 -17.85
N THR A 53 -25.45 -19.00 -18.74
CA THR A 53 -24.02 -19.21 -18.41
C THR A 53 -23.46 -17.99 -17.73
N ASN A 54 -22.56 -18.22 -16.76
CA ASN A 54 -21.81 -17.14 -16.13
C ASN A 54 -20.96 -16.38 -17.16
N LEU A 55 -20.87 -15.08 -16.98
CA LEU A 55 -19.93 -14.19 -17.65
C LEU A 55 -19.14 -13.50 -16.54
N ASN A 56 -17.81 -13.58 -16.61
CA ASN A 56 -16.95 -13.02 -15.60
C ASN A 56 -17.09 -11.48 -15.53
N ASP A 57 -17.32 -10.98 -14.32
CA ASP A 57 -17.33 -9.55 -14.01
C ASP A 57 -15.93 -9.13 -13.51
N SER A 58 -15.63 -7.85 -13.49
CA SER A 58 -14.34 -7.35 -12.97
C SER A 58 -14.38 -7.22 -11.45
N PRO A 59 -13.28 -7.52 -10.74
CA PRO A 59 -13.15 -7.20 -9.34
C PRO A 59 -13.23 -5.70 -9.09
N ILE A 60 -13.62 -5.30 -7.89
CA ILE A 60 -13.68 -3.91 -7.44
C ILE A 60 -12.74 -3.75 -6.25
N LEU A 61 -11.68 -2.96 -6.43
CA LEU A 61 -10.72 -2.63 -5.36
C LEU A 61 -11.37 -1.69 -4.35
N GLY A 62 -11.21 -2.01 -3.07
CA GLY A 62 -11.66 -1.15 -1.98
C GLY A 62 -10.89 0.17 -1.96
N PHE A 63 -11.57 1.27 -1.62
CA PHE A 63 -10.98 2.60 -1.62
C PHE A 63 -9.79 2.72 -0.66
N ILE A 64 -8.68 3.27 -1.15
CA ILE A 64 -7.45 3.50 -0.41
C ILE A 64 -7.24 5.01 -0.26
N ASN A 65 -7.21 5.50 0.98
CA ASN A 65 -6.84 6.89 1.26
C ASN A 65 -5.34 7.10 1.07
N ASN A 66 -4.92 8.38 0.94
CA ASN A 66 -3.51 8.73 1.02
C ASN A 66 -2.92 8.27 2.36
N GLN A 67 -1.67 7.83 2.33
CA GLN A 67 -0.94 7.25 3.45
C GLN A 67 0.24 8.14 3.85
N ALA A 68 0.74 7.93 5.06
CA ALA A 68 1.95 8.58 5.55
C ALA A 68 2.74 7.64 6.45
N THR A 69 4.07 7.77 6.41
CA THR A 69 5.01 7.10 7.31
C THR A 69 6.20 8.04 7.55
N ASN A 70 7.08 7.66 8.47
CA ASN A 70 8.38 8.31 8.61
C ASN A 70 9.40 7.61 7.70
N GLU A 71 10.48 8.31 7.36
CA GLU A 71 11.62 7.66 6.71
C GLU A 71 12.13 6.49 7.58
N ASP A 72 12.82 5.55 6.96
CA ASP A 72 13.35 4.33 7.60
C ASP A 72 12.30 3.44 8.28
N THR A 73 11.02 3.76 8.08
CA THR A 73 9.90 3.04 8.68
C THR A 73 9.03 2.37 7.62
N LEU A 74 8.94 1.05 7.71
CA LEU A 74 8.06 0.22 6.88
C LEU A 74 6.59 0.56 7.16
N LEU A 75 5.80 0.72 6.10
CA LEU A 75 4.34 0.87 6.17
C LEU A 75 3.65 -0.35 5.54
N ILE A 76 2.69 -0.91 6.25
CA ILE A 76 1.83 -2.01 5.77
C ILE A 76 0.38 -1.57 5.82
N ILE A 77 -0.33 -1.74 4.72
CA ILE A 77 -1.78 -1.55 4.67
C ILE A 77 -2.47 -2.82 4.18
N THR A 78 -3.69 -3.06 4.63
CA THR A 78 -4.50 -4.19 4.17
C THR A 78 -5.40 -3.73 3.04
N LEU A 79 -5.27 -4.36 1.89
CA LEU A 79 -6.14 -4.17 0.73
C LEU A 79 -7.41 -5.01 0.89
N SER A 80 -8.49 -4.55 0.29
CA SER A 80 -9.75 -5.29 0.18
C SER A 80 -10.30 -5.18 -1.23
N ALA A 81 -10.97 -6.20 -1.68
CA ALA A 81 -11.69 -6.18 -2.95
C ALA A 81 -12.94 -7.04 -2.85
N THR A 82 -13.87 -6.82 -3.76
CA THR A 82 -15.07 -7.63 -3.94
C THR A 82 -15.20 -8.01 -5.41
N ASP A 83 -15.73 -9.19 -5.63
CA ASP A 83 -16.04 -9.69 -6.96
C ASP A 83 -17.37 -10.45 -6.89
N VAL A 84 -18.11 -10.46 -8.02
CA VAL A 84 -19.42 -11.14 -8.08
C VAL A 84 -19.26 -12.65 -8.29
N ASP A 85 -18.21 -13.02 -9.00
CA ASP A 85 -17.98 -14.38 -9.48
C ASP A 85 -16.91 -15.11 -8.70
N ASN A 86 -15.99 -14.37 -8.07
CA ASN A 86 -14.82 -14.90 -7.40
C ASN A 86 -14.85 -14.62 -5.90
N ASP A 87 -14.52 -15.62 -5.11
CA ASP A 87 -14.28 -15.44 -3.69
C ASP A 87 -12.99 -14.63 -3.45
N SER A 88 -12.93 -13.91 -2.33
CA SER A 88 -11.79 -13.06 -1.97
C SER A 88 -10.44 -13.79 -1.90
N THR A 89 -10.43 -15.12 -1.81
CA THR A 89 -9.24 -15.99 -1.81
C THR A 89 -8.69 -16.26 -3.21
N GLU A 90 -9.48 -15.98 -4.25
CA GLU A 90 -9.12 -16.17 -5.65
C GLU A 90 -8.56 -14.88 -6.25
N LEU A 91 -8.80 -13.73 -5.58
CA LEU A 91 -8.30 -12.44 -5.99
C LEU A 91 -6.81 -12.28 -5.66
N THR A 92 -6.07 -11.72 -6.61
CA THR A 92 -4.62 -11.47 -6.46
C THR A 92 -4.36 -9.97 -6.45
N PHE A 93 -3.57 -9.51 -5.47
CA PHE A 93 -3.20 -8.12 -5.33
C PHE A 93 -1.76 -7.88 -5.80
N SER A 94 -1.54 -6.69 -6.34
CA SER A 94 -0.21 -6.20 -6.70
C SER A 94 -0.07 -4.71 -6.35
N GLY A 95 1.16 -4.20 -6.39
CA GLY A 95 1.42 -2.78 -6.15
C GLY A 95 2.72 -2.32 -6.77
N LEU A 96 2.75 -1.04 -7.16
CA LEU A 96 3.89 -0.39 -7.78
C LEU A 96 4.08 1.01 -7.18
N SER A 97 5.32 1.50 -7.17
CA SER A 97 5.67 2.89 -6.89
C SER A 97 6.20 3.57 -8.15
N ASP A 98 5.90 4.83 -8.33
CA ASP A 98 6.49 5.68 -9.37
C ASP A 98 7.93 6.13 -9.01
N ASN A 99 8.41 5.82 -7.79
CA ASN A 99 9.72 6.21 -7.28
C ASN A 99 10.54 4.99 -6.83
N ILE A 100 11.77 4.87 -7.34
CA ILE A 100 12.69 3.77 -7.04
C ILE A 100 13.10 3.69 -5.55
N ASN A 101 12.98 4.81 -4.81
CA ASN A 101 13.28 4.86 -3.38
C ASN A 101 12.18 4.26 -2.49
N ILE A 102 11.05 3.84 -3.06
CA ILE A 102 10.03 3.09 -2.35
C ILE A 102 9.91 1.69 -2.96
N ILE A 103 10.32 0.69 -2.20
CA ILE A 103 10.12 -0.71 -2.58
C ILE A 103 8.70 -1.11 -2.17
N VAL A 104 7.91 -1.55 -3.16
CA VAL A 104 6.55 -2.06 -2.93
C VAL A 104 6.55 -3.57 -3.13
N SER A 105 5.91 -4.28 -2.21
CA SER A 105 5.65 -5.72 -2.31
C SER A 105 4.29 -6.06 -1.72
N VAL A 106 3.77 -7.23 -2.07
CA VAL A 106 2.47 -7.70 -1.57
C VAL A 106 2.63 -9.10 -0.98
N ASP A 107 2.05 -9.32 0.19
CA ASP A 107 1.92 -10.63 0.83
C ASP A 107 0.44 -10.90 1.15
N GLY A 108 -0.17 -11.80 0.38
CA GLY A 108 -1.62 -11.99 0.38
C GLY A 108 -2.35 -10.71 -0.01
N ASN A 109 -3.06 -10.09 0.93
CA ASN A 109 -3.71 -8.80 0.73
C ASN A 109 -3.02 -7.65 1.48
N GLN A 110 -1.79 -7.86 1.97
CA GLN A 110 -1.00 -6.81 2.62
C GLN A 110 -0.08 -6.14 1.61
N LEU A 111 -0.29 -4.85 1.38
CA LEU A 111 0.60 -3.99 0.60
C LEU A 111 1.67 -3.43 1.54
N ILE A 112 2.93 -3.75 1.25
CA ILE A 112 4.09 -3.41 2.05
C ILE A 112 4.89 -2.37 1.28
N MET A 113 5.10 -1.20 1.89
CA MET A 113 5.84 -0.07 1.32
C MET A 113 7.05 0.21 2.19
N SER A 114 8.25 0.09 1.63
CA SER A 114 9.52 0.26 2.33
C SER A 114 10.29 1.43 1.73
N PRO A 115 10.38 2.58 2.42
CA PRO A 115 11.28 3.66 2.02
C PRO A 115 12.74 3.20 2.04
N ALA A 116 13.54 3.70 1.09
CA ALA A 116 14.99 3.60 1.16
C ALA A 116 15.52 4.42 2.35
N LEU A 117 16.72 4.06 2.83
CA LEU A 117 17.38 4.75 3.93
C LEU A 117 17.42 6.27 3.66
N ASN A 118 16.98 7.06 4.65
CA ASN A 118 16.97 8.53 4.63
C ASN A 118 16.15 9.14 3.46
N PHE A 119 15.22 8.39 2.90
CA PHE A 119 14.34 8.92 1.87
C PHE A 119 13.10 9.55 2.50
N PHE A 120 12.85 10.83 2.18
CA PHE A 120 11.62 11.54 2.50
C PHE A 120 11.04 12.24 1.28
N GLY A 121 9.75 12.51 1.30
CA GLY A 121 9.01 13.12 0.19
C GLY A 121 7.67 12.44 -0.08
N SER A 122 7.00 12.83 -1.17
CA SER A 122 5.74 12.25 -1.58
C SER A 122 5.90 11.50 -2.89
N VAL A 123 5.31 10.31 -2.96
CA VAL A 123 5.34 9.42 -4.13
C VAL A 123 3.93 8.90 -4.44
N ASN A 124 3.68 8.52 -5.69
CA ASN A 124 2.45 7.84 -6.06
C ASN A 124 2.65 6.32 -5.98
N ILE A 125 1.68 5.66 -5.37
CA ILE A 125 1.58 4.20 -5.29
C ILE A 125 0.34 3.79 -6.06
N THR A 126 0.49 2.81 -6.96
CA THR A 126 -0.62 2.15 -7.63
C THR A 126 -0.84 0.80 -6.95
N ALA A 127 -2.05 0.54 -6.47
CA ALA A 127 -2.50 -0.78 -6.03
C ALA A 127 -3.46 -1.36 -7.07
N GLU A 128 -3.36 -2.66 -7.31
CA GLU A 128 -4.17 -3.38 -8.29
C GLU A 128 -4.69 -4.68 -7.69
N VAL A 129 -5.90 -5.08 -8.11
CA VAL A 129 -6.48 -6.40 -7.87
C VAL A 129 -6.85 -7.04 -9.20
N THR A 130 -6.69 -8.35 -9.31
CA THR A 130 -7.12 -9.14 -10.49
C THR A 130 -7.75 -10.46 -10.06
N ASP A 131 -8.74 -10.91 -10.84
CA ASP A 131 -9.35 -12.25 -10.80
C ASP A 131 -8.64 -13.24 -11.75
N GLY A 132 -7.66 -12.76 -12.53
CA GLY A 132 -6.93 -13.51 -13.55
C GLY A 132 -7.39 -13.23 -14.98
N GLU A 133 -8.55 -12.58 -15.19
CA GLU A 133 -9.07 -12.16 -16.49
C GLU A 133 -9.19 -10.64 -16.57
N PHE A 134 -9.75 -10.01 -15.55
CA PHE A 134 -9.90 -8.56 -15.43
C PHE A 134 -9.12 -8.02 -14.21
N ASN A 135 -9.00 -6.71 -14.16
CA ASN A 135 -8.35 -6.02 -13.06
C ASN A 135 -9.03 -4.68 -12.74
N ASP A 136 -8.84 -4.22 -11.51
CA ASP A 136 -9.16 -2.87 -11.06
C ASP A 136 -7.96 -2.30 -10.31
N SER A 137 -7.73 -0.99 -10.41
CA SER A 137 -6.57 -0.33 -9.80
C SER A 137 -6.90 1.05 -9.26
N GLN A 138 -6.13 1.47 -8.25
CA GLN A 138 -6.25 2.79 -7.65
C GLN A 138 -4.87 3.35 -7.32
N ASP A 139 -4.70 4.65 -7.62
CA ASP A 139 -3.55 5.43 -7.21
C ASP A 139 -3.83 6.16 -5.90
N PHE A 140 -2.84 6.22 -5.02
CA PHE A 140 -2.83 7.03 -3.82
C PHE A 140 -1.45 7.60 -3.53
N VAL A 141 -1.39 8.67 -2.74
CA VAL A 141 -0.11 9.30 -2.36
C VAL A 141 0.40 8.69 -1.06
N LEU A 142 1.65 8.27 -1.04
CA LEU A 142 2.42 7.99 0.17
C LEU A 142 3.31 9.19 0.47
N THR A 143 3.16 9.79 1.66
CA THR A 143 4.04 10.84 2.18
C THR A 143 4.99 10.24 3.21
N VAL A 144 6.29 10.35 2.96
CA VAL A 144 7.35 9.96 3.89
C VAL A 144 7.88 11.22 4.56
N HIS A 145 7.78 11.27 5.89
CA HIS A 145 8.22 12.40 6.69
C HIS A 145 9.68 12.25 7.10
N PRO A 146 10.49 13.33 7.06
CA PRO A 146 11.84 13.29 7.57
C PRO A 146 11.86 13.14 9.09
N ILE A 147 12.83 12.40 9.61
CA ILE A 147 13.16 12.26 11.03
C ILE A 147 14.63 12.58 11.18
N ASN A 148 14.97 13.44 12.15
CA ASN A 148 16.36 13.83 12.37
C ASN A 148 17.23 12.63 12.76
N ASP A 149 18.29 12.41 12.01
CA ASP A 149 19.34 11.45 12.30
C ASP A 149 20.43 12.08 13.20
N PRO A 150 21.12 11.29 14.04
CA PRO A 150 22.23 11.84 14.83
C PRO A 150 23.49 12.03 13.97
N PRO A 151 24.28 13.09 14.23
CA PRO A 151 25.56 13.27 13.56
C PRO A 151 26.56 12.15 13.87
N VAL A 152 27.41 11.86 12.90
CA VAL A 152 28.47 10.85 13.03
C VAL A 152 29.83 11.55 13.07
N LEU A 153 30.48 11.53 14.23
CA LEU A 153 31.83 12.08 14.41
C LEU A 153 32.86 11.14 13.76
N THR A 154 33.75 11.72 12.97
CA THR A 154 34.88 10.97 12.37
C THR A 154 35.80 10.48 13.47
N PHE A 155 36.18 9.20 13.37
CA PHE A 155 37.05 8.56 14.37
C PHE A 155 38.39 9.31 14.51
N ILE A 156 38.74 9.63 15.74
CA ILE A 156 40.03 10.23 16.13
C ILE A 156 40.81 9.14 16.87
N GLY A 157 41.95 8.73 16.29
CA GLY A 157 42.84 7.77 16.95
C GLY A 157 43.50 8.34 18.20
N SER A 158 44.30 7.51 18.89
CA SER A 158 45.12 7.95 20.01
C SER A 158 46.12 9.03 19.57
N GLN A 159 46.25 10.07 20.37
CA GLN A 159 47.14 11.21 20.15
C GLN A 159 48.21 11.27 21.25
N GLU A 160 49.34 11.86 20.98
CA GLU A 160 50.43 12.06 21.91
C GLU A 160 50.95 13.49 21.78
N THR A 161 51.21 14.15 22.91
CA THR A 161 51.89 15.45 22.98
C THR A 161 52.84 15.46 24.16
N GLU A 162 53.81 16.35 24.16
CA GLU A 162 54.72 16.53 25.33
C GLU A 162 54.04 17.44 26.37
N GLU A 163 54.50 17.35 27.63
CA GLU A 163 54.08 18.31 28.65
C GLU A 163 54.35 19.77 28.21
N ASP A 164 53.53 20.71 28.68
CA ASP A 164 53.61 22.13 28.34
C ASP A 164 53.46 22.48 26.83
N THR A 165 52.98 21.51 26.04
CA THR A 165 52.82 21.69 24.57
C THR A 165 51.40 21.50 24.17
N ASP A 166 50.78 22.54 23.62
CA ASP A 166 49.46 22.49 23.06
C ASP A 166 49.39 21.57 21.83
N MET A 167 48.33 20.78 21.76
CA MET A 167 47.97 19.98 20.60
C MET A 167 46.69 20.49 19.94
N ILE A 168 46.69 20.58 18.63
CA ILE A 168 45.52 20.98 17.84
C ILE A 168 45.06 19.78 17.00
N ILE A 169 43.76 19.49 17.07
CA ILE A 169 43.10 18.44 16.27
C ILE A 169 41.95 19.07 15.50
N ILE A 170 41.90 18.84 14.18
CA ILE A 170 40.77 19.26 13.36
C ILE A 170 39.72 18.16 13.42
N LEU A 171 38.54 18.49 13.94
CA LEU A 171 37.40 17.59 14.02
C LEU A 171 36.62 17.58 12.71
N SER A 172 36.01 16.45 12.41
CA SER A 172 35.15 16.28 11.24
C SER A 172 33.95 15.39 11.62
N ALA A 173 32.76 15.75 11.19
CA ALA A 173 31.56 14.96 11.35
C ALA A 173 30.70 15.07 10.10
N THR A 174 29.77 14.14 9.94
CA THR A 174 28.76 14.14 8.90
C THR A 174 27.39 13.96 9.52
N ASP A 175 26.39 14.56 8.92
CA ASP A 175 25.01 14.42 9.29
C ASP A 175 24.17 14.36 8.01
N VAL A 176 23.10 13.59 8.01
CA VAL A 176 22.24 13.39 6.84
C VAL A 176 21.31 14.59 6.64
N ASP A 177 20.85 15.17 7.74
CA ASP A 177 19.83 16.22 7.75
C ASP A 177 20.43 17.61 7.87
N ASN A 178 21.60 17.73 8.53
CA ASN A 178 22.17 19.01 8.91
C ASN A 178 23.57 19.23 8.35
N VAL A 179 23.77 20.39 7.75
CA VAL A 179 25.09 20.81 7.25
C VAL A 179 25.87 21.61 8.29
N GLU A 180 25.18 22.21 9.26
CA GLU A 180 25.79 22.95 10.36
C GLU A 180 25.89 22.07 11.59
N LEU A 181 27.12 21.74 11.99
CA LEU A 181 27.40 20.89 13.13
C LEU A 181 28.24 21.64 14.17
N TYR A 182 27.96 21.41 15.44
CA TYR A 182 28.66 22.03 16.54
C TYR A 182 29.41 20.96 17.33
N PHE A 183 30.67 21.25 17.66
CA PHE A 183 31.52 20.34 18.40
C PHE A 183 31.63 20.78 19.86
N ASP A 184 31.75 19.84 20.76
CA ASP A 184 32.03 20.06 22.17
C ASP A 184 33.03 19.02 22.67
N ALA A 185 33.85 19.37 23.68
CA ALA A 185 34.82 18.48 24.27
C ALA A 185 35.01 18.79 25.74
N GLN A 186 35.23 17.73 26.52
CA GLN A 186 35.49 17.83 27.97
C GLN A 186 36.65 16.94 28.35
N SER A 187 37.57 17.47 29.19
CA SER A 187 38.59 16.66 29.83
C SER A 187 38.05 15.97 31.07
N ASP A 188 38.46 14.72 31.33
CA ASP A 188 38.17 13.93 32.54
C ASP A 188 39.14 14.25 33.69
N THR A 189 40.14 15.09 33.44
CA THR A 189 41.16 15.48 34.41
C THR A 189 41.37 16.98 34.46
N SER A 190 41.69 17.52 35.65
CA SER A 190 42.07 18.92 35.84
C SER A 190 43.49 19.27 35.34
N GLY A 191 44.27 18.25 34.98
CA GLY A 191 45.63 18.44 34.46
C GLY A 191 45.70 18.82 32.99
N VAL A 192 44.55 18.83 32.29
CA VAL A 192 44.47 19.16 30.86
C VAL A 192 43.27 20.07 30.60
N ASN A 193 43.49 21.21 29.96
CA ASN A 193 42.41 22.06 29.48
C ASN A 193 42.08 21.70 28.02
N VAL A 194 40.82 21.75 27.68
CA VAL A 194 40.36 21.61 26.30
C VAL A 194 39.49 22.80 25.92
N SER A 195 39.60 23.23 24.66
CA SER A 195 38.74 24.24 24.10
C SER A 195 38.43 23.93 22.63
N ILE A 196 37.28 24.38 22.19
CA ILE A 196 36.86 24.25 20.78
C ILE A 196 36.56 25.61 20.23
N GLU A 197 37.12 25.87 19.03
CA GLU A 197 36.77 27.01 18.17
C GLU A 197 36.41 26.43 16.80
N ASP A 198 35.14 26.58 16.41
CA ASP A 198 34.56 25.96 15.22
C ASP A 198 34.74 24.39 15.26
N ASN A 199 35.62 23.88 14.41
CA ASN A 199 35.98 22.45 14.36
C ASN A 199 37.43 22.18 14.85
N GLN A 200 38.07 23.16 15.49
CA GLN A 200 39.41 23.02 16.01
C GLN A 200 39.38 22.72 17.51
N LEU A 201 39.78 21.53 17.88
CA LEU A 201 40.00 21.12 19.29
C LEU A 201 41.43 21.45 19.68
N THR A 202 41.61 22.32 20.68
CA THR A 202 42.89 22.58 21.34
C THR A 202 42.95 21.83 22.66
N ILE A 203 43.99 21.06 22.89
CA ILE A 203 44.29 20.32 24.12
C ILE A 203 45.55 20.93 24.69
N SER A 204 45.45 21.47 25.93
CA SER A 204 46.55 22.15 26.62
C SER A 204 46.86 21.49 27.93
N PRO A 205 47.94 20.72 28.05
CA PRO A 205 48.44 20.24 29.34
C PRO A 205 48.78 21.40 30.25
N ASN A 206 48.48 21.27 31.56
CA ASN A 206 48.79 22.32 32.53
C ASN A 206 50.30 22.38 32.78
N LEU A 207 50.83 23.60 32.88
CA LEU A 207 52.26 23.85 33.20
C LEU A 207 52.61 23.24 34.55
N ASN A 208 53.76 22.58 34.61
CA ASN A 208 54.34 22.04 35.83
C ASN A 208 55.23 23.07 36.58
#